data_285330ee1cae07b31b2851c8e06f249e
#
_entry.id   285330ee1cae07b31b2851c8e06f249e
#
_cell.length_a   1.000
_cell.length_b   1.000
_cell.length_c   1.000
_cell.angle_alpha   90.00
_cell.angle_beta   90.00
_cell.angle_gamma   90.00
#
_symmetry.space_group_name_H-M   'P 1'
#
loop_
_entity.id
_entity.type
_entity.pdbx_description
1 polymer ?
#
loop_
_entity_poly.entity_id
_entity_poly.type
_entity_poly.pdbx_seq_one_letter_code
_entity_poly.pdbx_strand_id
1 'polypeptide(L)'
;MKNKIVLSYRFIILVYYLLAFLIVIMNINHLERVLIYSLILIVLFGIVVHIYILNIPKLLLSNKYIEKNLSTVKEAIDKIHNKFVNDSLITIYIFLLEISNYKEEYQNFVEQNSKRIFDEKQNKHWYTIKLQYYYNLNKKDEYLKLYDPQLDNKVKNPLFKIMYLILNEEYEEALELSKKVTSQQKDIGYVMRLYYRIICLEHLEKENELNDCINEMVEFNDQIHYVKEIKDKYKK
;
A
#
# COMPACT_ATOMS: atom_id res chain seq x y z
N MET A 1 11.23 10.22 20.05
CA MET A 1 11.12 8.73 19.99
C MET A 1 11.86 8.26 18.76
N LYS A 2 12.78 7.27 18.86
CA LYS A 2 13.55 6.82 17.68
C LYS A 2 12.60 6.12 16.69
N ASN A 3 12.67 6.51 15.42
CA ASN A 3 11.88 5.91 14.35
C ASN A 3 12.31 4.44 14.15
N LYS A 4 11.39 3.50 14.45
CA LYS A 4 11.69 2.07 14.38
C LYS A 4 12.03 1.59 12.96
N ILE A 5 11.41 2.18 11.94
CA ILE A 5 11.67 1.85 10.53
C ILE A 5 13.12 2.22 10.18
N VAL A 6 13.52 3.45 10.47
CA VAL A 6 14.89 3.93 10.20
C VAL A 6 15.93 3.14 11.00
N LEU A 7 15.64 2.84 12.26
CA LEU A 7 16.56 2.09 13.12
C LEU A 7 16.76 0.66 12.62
N SER A 8 15.68 -0.04 12.28
CA SER A 8 15.76 -1.41 11.75
C SER A 8 16.51 -1.45 10.41
N TYR A 9 16.25 -0.49 9.51
CA TYR A 9 16.97 -0.41 8.24
C TYR A 9 18.47 -0.17 8.44
N ARG A 10 18.85 0.78 9.33
CA ARG A 10 20.26 1.03 9.65
C ARG A 10 20.94 -0.18 10.27
N PHE A 11 20.23 -0.94 11.10
CA PHE A 11 20.76 -2.18 11.69
C PHE A 11 21.03 -3.24 10.61
N ILE A 12 20.12 -3.42 9.64
CA ILE A 12 20.32 -4.33 8.51
C ILE A 12 21.59 -3.95 7.72
N ILE A 13 21.77 -2.66 7.43
CA ILE A 13 22.96 -2.17 6.73
C ILE A 13 24.24 -2.42 7.55
N LEU A 14 24.21 -2.13 8.85
CA LEU A 14 25.36 -2.34 9.73
C LEU A 14 25.80 -3.80 9.73
N VAL A 15 24.85 -4.73 9.88
CA VAL A 15 25.11 -6.18 9.85
C VAL A 15 25.71 -6.60 8.51
N TYR A 16 25.17 -6.08 7.39
CA TYR A 16 25.72 -6.32 6.06
C TYR A 16 27.20 -5.93 5.95
N TYR A 17 27.54 -4.70 6.38
CA TYR A 17 28.92 -4.22 6.31
C TYR A 17 29.87 -5.02 7.22
N LEU A 18 29.42 -5.41 8.42
CA LEU A 18 30.20 -6.26 9.31
C LEU A 18 30.49 -7.64 8.69
N LEU A 19 29.51 -8.27 8.08
CA LEU A 19 29.68 -9.55 7.40
C LEU A 19 30.59 -9.41 6.16
N ALA A 20 30.43 -8.35 5.36
CA ALA A 20 31.32 -8.10 4.24
C ALA A 20 32.78 -7.92 4.67
N PHE A 21 33.02 -7.17 5.75
CA PHE A 21 34.34 -6.98 6.34
C PHE A 21 34.96 -8.29 6.84
N LEU A 22 34.18 -9.14 7.53
CA LEU A 22 34.62 -10.45 7.98
C LEU A 22 35.00 -11.37 6.82
N ILE A 23 34.22 -11.39 5.75
CA ILE A 23 34.52 -12.16 4.54
C ILE A 23 35.89 -11.78 3.97
N VAL A 24 36.17 -10.49 3.86
CA VAL A 24 37.44 -9.98 3.34
C VAL A 24 38.60 -10.40 4.25
N ILE A 25 38.49 -10.19 5.54
CA ILE A 25 39.58 -10.52 6.49
C ILE A 25 39.87 -12.02 6.51
N MET A 26 38.82 -12.86 6.60
CA MET A 26 39.00 -14.31 6.70
C MET A 26 39.52 -14.96 5.42
N ASN A 27 39.41 -14.30 4.27
CA ASN A 27 39.80 -14.85 2.98
C ASN A 27 40.80 -13.95 2.23
N ILE A 28 41.56 -13.11 2.93
CA ILE A 28 42.47 -12.10 2.32
C ILE A 28 43.46 -12.70 1.32
N ASN A 29 43.88 -13.96 1.51
CA ASN A 29 44.78 -14.65 0.62
C ASN A 29 44.08 -15.50 -0.47
N HIS A 30 42.74 -15.45 -0.55
CA HIS A 30 41.92 -16.28 -1.43
C HIS A 30 40.88 -15.42 -2.17
N LEU A 31 41.34 -14.65 -3.16
CA LEU A 31 40.47 -13.70 -3.91
C LEU A 31 39.21 -14.35 -4.47
N GLU A 32 39.31 -15.57 -5.00
CA GLU A 32 38.16 -16.30 -5.56
C GLU A 32 37.07 -16.54 -4.50
N ARG A 33 37.47 -16.90 -3.27
CA ARG A 33 36.54 -17.10 -2.17
C ARG A 33 35.88 -15.79 -1.74
N VAL A 34 36.65 -14.69 -1.68
CA VAL A 34 36.11 -13.35 -1.40
C VAL A 34 35.02 -13.00 -2.41
N LEU A 35 35.26 -13.22 -3.70
CA LEU A 35 34.28 -12.92 -4.76
C LEU A 35 33.01 -13.77 -4.61
N ILE A 36 33.15 -15.09 -4.41
CA ILE A 36 31.99 -15.99 -4.25
C ILE A 36 31.16 -15.62 -3.03
N TYR A 37 31.79 -15.45 -1.86
CA TYR A 37 31.08 -15.14 -0.63
C TYR A 37 30.47 -13.74 -0.65
N SER A 38 31.11 -12.77 -1.29
CA SER A 38 30.54 -11.44 -1.50
C SER A 38 29.30 -11.47 -2.37
N LEU A 39 29.30 -12.28 -3.45
CA LEU A 39 28.12 -12.48 -4.28
C LEU A 39 26.94 -13.09 -3.51
N ILE A 40 27.24 -14.14 -2.74
CA ILE A 40 26.23 -14.77 -1.87
C ILE A 40 25.68 -13.75 -0.87
N LEU A 41 26.54 -12.95 -0.23
CA LEU A 41 26.12 -11.93 0.73
C LEU A 41 25.24 -10.87 0.09
N ILE A 42 25.53 -10.42 -1.12
CA ILE A 42 24.70 -9.47 -1.87
C ILE A 42 23.29 -10.03 -2.12
N VAL A 43 23.21 -11.31 -2.53
CA VAL A 43 21.91 -11.97 -2.75
C VAL A 43 21.12 -12.08 -1.46
N LEU A 44 21.76 -12.53 -0.36
CA LEU A 44 21.13 -12.62 0.95
C LEU A 44 20.66 -11.25 1.47
N PHE A 45 21.47 -10.21 1.29
CA PHE A 45 21.08 -8.84 1.64
C PHE A 45 19.84 -8.39 0.86
N GLY A 46 19.78 -8.66 -0.44
CA GLY A 46 18.61 -8.38 -1.28
C GLY A 46 17.35 -9.06 -0.74
N ILE A 47 17.46 -10.34 -0.34
CA ILE A 47 16.35 -11.12 0.25
C ILE A 47 15.90 -10.48 1.58
N VAL A 48 16.84 -10.17 2.47
CA VAL A 48 16.52 -9.55 3.78
C VAL A 48 15.84 -8.20 3.61
N VAL A 49 16.34 -7.35 2.72
CA VAL A 49 15.72 -6.05 2.42
C VAL A 49 14.33 -6.22 1.84
N HIS A 50 14.14 -7.20 0.94
CA HIS A 50 12.83 -7.51 0.38
C HIS A 50 11.82 -7.95 1.45
N ILE A 51 12.21 -8.89 2.32
CA ILE A 51 11.38 -9.34 3.45
C ILE A 51 11.06 -8.17 4.39
N TYR A 52 12.04 -7.30 4.66
CA TYR A 52 11.85 -6.11 5.48
C TYR A 52 10.77 -5.21 4.90
N ILE A 53 10.83 -4.90 3.60
CA ILE A 53 9.85 -4.06 2.90
C ILE A 53 8.45 -4.67 2.96
N LEU A 54 8.31 -5.98 2.74
CA LEU A 54 7.03 -6.68 2.80
C LEU A 54 6.38 -6.65 4.19
N ASN A 55 7.17 -6.49 5.25
CA ASN A 55 6.66 -6.42 6.61
C ASN A 55 6.31 -5.00 7.08
N ILE A 56 6.84 -3.95 6.43
CA ILE A 56 6.51 -2.56 6.80
C ILE A 56 4.99 -2.29 6.75
N PRO A 57 4.25 -2.64 5.68
CA PRO A 57 2.80 -2.45 5.64
C PRO A 57 2.08 -3.16 6.77
N LYS A 58 2.45 -4.41 7.07
CA LYS A 58 1.83 -5.18 8.15
C LYS A 58 1.98 -4.50 9.51
N LEU A 59 3.15 -3.92 9.77
CA LEU A 59 3.43 -3.20 11.03
C LEU A 59 2.63 -1.89 11.13
N LEU A 60 2.45 -1.19 10.02
CA LEU A 60 1.80 0.12 9.98
C LEU A 60 0.28 0.00 9.88
N LEU A 61 -0.23 -0.95 9.09
CA LEU A 61 -1.66 -1.12 8.86
C LEU A 61 -2.38 -1.88 9.98
N SER A 62 -1.65 -2.64 10.82
CA SER A 62 -2.20 -3.29 12.01
C SER A 62 -2.38 -2.34 13.20
N ASN A 63 -1.88 -1.13 13.12
CA ASN A 63 -1.81 -0.21 14.26
C ASN A 63 -3.03 0.74 14.29
N LYS A 64 -3.63 0.90 15.47
CA LYS A 64 -4.79 1.78 15.72
C LYS A 64 -4.49 3.30 15.57
N TYR A 65 -3.23 3.69 15.29
CA TYR A 65 -2.79 5.09 15.29
C TYR A 65 -2.26 5.51 13.92
N ILE A 66 -3.17 5.83 12.99
CA ILE A 66 -2.83 6.20 11.62
C ILE A 66 -1.95 7.47 11.57
N GLU A 67 -2.29 8.51 12.33
CA GLU A 67 -1.51 9.76 12.38
C GLU A 67 -0.06 9.58 12.82
N LYS A 68 0.16 8.71 13.83
CA LYS A 68 1.51 8.36 14.26
C LYS A 68 2.27 7.59 13.19
N ASN A 69 1.57 6.77 12.41
CA ASN A 69 2.15 6.04 11.31
C ASN A 69 2.53 6.97 10.15
N LEU A 70 1.70 7.97 9.82
CA LEU A 70 2.01 9.00 8.84
C LEU A 70 3.33 9.72 9.18
N SER A 71 3.46 10.26 10.38
CA SER A 71 4.67 10.95 10.79
C SER A 71 5.91 10.03 10.77
N THR A 72 5.74 8.76 11.16
CA THR A 72 6.81 7.76 11.17
C THR A 72 7.29 7.44 9.76
N VAL A 73 6.37 7.27 8.81
CA VAL A 73 6.70 6.96 7.41
C VAL A 73 7.32 8.16 6.73
N LYS A 74 6.79 9.37 6.92
CA LYS A 74 7.34 10.61 6.38
C LYS A 74 8.80 10.81 6.81
N GLU A 75 9.08 10.67 8.10
CA GLU A 75 10.46 10.72 8.63
C GLU A 75 11.37 9.64 8.01
N ALA A 76 10.83 8.44 7.75
CA ALA A 76 11.59 7.36 7.12
C ALA A 76 11.92 7.67 5.65
N ILE A 77 10.98 8.25 4.88
CA ILE A 77 11.20 8.69 3.50
C ILE A 77 12.38 9.68 3.43
N ASP A 78 12.42 10.63 4.36
CA ASP A 78 13.47 11.66 4.39
C ASP A 78 14.85 11.09 4.75
N LYS A 79 14.91 9.99 5.53
CA LYS A 79 16.14 9.42 6.08
C LYS A 79 16.68 8.20 5.34
N ILE A 80 15.88 7.57 4.50
CA ILE A 80 16.26 6.36 3.76
C ILE A 80 16.40 6.69 2.27
N HIS A 81 17.64 6.76 1.79
CA HIS A 81 17.93 7.14 0.41
C HIS A 81 18.00 5.97 -0.57
N ASN A 82 17.88 4.72 -0.09
CA ASN A 82 17.80 3.57 -1.00
C ASN A 82 16.50 3.67 -1.82
N LYS A 83 16.64 3.79 -3.16
CA LYS A 83 15.51 4.02 -4.09
C LYS A 83 14.39 2.99 -3.88
N PHE A 84 14.72 1.71 -3.80
CA PHE A 84 13.75 0.63 -3.71
C PHE A 84 12.94 0.65 -2.40
N VAL A 85 13.62 0.89 -1.26
CA VAL A 85 12.97 1.03 0.04
C VAL A 85 12.14 2.31 0.08
N ASN A 86 12.68 3.41 -0.44
CA ASN A 86 12.04 4.71 -0.46
C ASN A 86 10.76 4.70 -1.32
N ASP A 87 10.77 4.04 -2.50
CA ASP A 87 9.58 3.87 -3.34
C ASP A 87 8.46 3.16 -2.59
N SER A 88 8.80 2.11 -1.83
CA SER A 88 7.82 1.38 -1.01
C SER A 88 7.27 2.25 0.12
N LEU A 89 8.10 3.07 0.76
CA LEU A 89 7.66 4.00 1.80
C LEU A 89 6.75 5.09 1.23
N ILE A 90 7.06 5.63 0.06
CA ILE A 90 6.20 6.60 -0.65
C ILE A 90 4.84 5.99 -0.94
N THR A 91 4.80 4.74 -1.44
CA THR A 91 3.54 4.02 -1.68
C THR A 91 2.70 3.90 -0.41
N ILE A 92 3.32 3.49 0.69
CA ILE A 92 2.65 3.35 1.97
C ILE A 92 2.16 4.71 2.49
N TYR A 93 2.96 5.75 2.32
CA TYR A 93 2.59 7.10 2.76
C TYR A 93 1.38 7.64 2.01
N ILE A 94 1.38 7.51 0.68
CA ILE A 94 0.26 7.89 -0.17
C ILE A 94 -1.01 7.15 0.26
N PHE A 95 -0.92 5.84 0.49
CA PHE A 95 -2.04 5.03 0.95
C PHE A 95 -2.54 5.47 2.34
N LEU A 96 -1.65 5.77 3.28
CA LEU A 96 -2.02 6.27 4.60
C LEU A 96 -2.70 7.64 4.53
N LEU A 97 -2.23 8.54 3.69
CA LEU A 97 -2.86 9.85 3.46
C LEU A 97 -4.27 9.70 2.92
N GLU A 98 -4.45 8.79 1.96
CA GLU A 98 -5.75 8.50 1.36
C GLU A 98 -6.75 7.99 2.40
N ILE A 99 -6.40 6.94 3.15
CA ILE A 99 -7.32 6.34 4.13
C ILE A 99 -7.62 7.24 5.32
N SER A 100 -6.78 8.25 5.57
CA SER A 100 -6.95 9.23 6.68
C SER A 100 -7.67 10.51 6.25
N ASN A 101 -8.07 10.61 4.98
CA ASN A 101 -8.73 11.80 4.41
C ASN A 101 -7.89 13.10 4.44
N TYR A 102 -6.57 13.00 4.39
CA TYR A 102 -5.70 14.15 4.21
C TYR A 102 -5.62 14.54 2.72
N LYS A 103 -6.76 14.93 2.13
CA LYS A 103 -6.92 15.16 0.68
C LYS A 103 -5.91 16.14 0.10
N GLU A 104 -5.72 17.27 0.77
CA GLU A 104 -4.79 18.31 0.31
C GLU A 104 -3.33 17.82 0.38
N GLU A 105 -2.92 17.21 1.50
CA GLU A 105 -1.57 16.65 1.65
C GLU A 105 -1.33 15.50 0.67
N TYR A 106 -2.35 14.66 0.42
CA TYR A 106 -2.31 13.60 -0.59
C TYR A 106 -2.03 14.16 -1.99
N GLN A 107 -2.81 15.15 -2.44
CA GLN A 107 -2.62 15.76 -3.75
C GLN A 107 -1.25 16.41 -3.88
N ASN A 108 -0.87 17.25 -2.92
CA ASN A 108 0.43 17.91 -2.90
C ASN A 108 1.59 16.91 -2.91
N PHE A 109 1.49 15.82 -2.16
CA PHE A 109 2.55 14.82 -2.09
C PHE A 109 2.65 14.02 -3.40
N VAL A 110 1.54 13.64 -4.03
CA VAL A 110 1.53 12.96 -5.33
C VAL A 110 2.07 13.88 -6.42
N GLU A 111 1.71 15.18 -6.42
CA GLU A 111 2.22 16.16 -7.38
C GLU A 111 3.72 16.40 -7.23
N GLN A 112 4.25 16.53 -6.02
CA GLN A 112 5.69 16.64 -5.74
C GLN A 112 6.48 15.42 -6.23
N ASN A 113 5.87 14.24 -6.23
CA ASN A 113 6.46 13.00 -6.72
C ASN A 113 5.99 12.62 -8.14
N SER A 114 5.27 13.50 -8.83
CA SER A 114 4.61 13.22 -10.12
C SER A 114 5.56 12.70 -11.17
N LYS A 115 6.73 13.31 -11.33
CA LYS A 115 7.76 12.87 -12.25
C LYS A 115 8.17 11.41 -12.01
N ARG A 116 8.31 11.02 -10.74
CA ARG A 116 8.68 9.66 -10.34
C ARG A 116 7.53 8.68 -10.52
N ILE A 117 6.31 9.11 -10.23
CA ILE A 117 5.10 8.27 -10.27
C ILE A 117 4.61 8.08 -11.71
N PHE A 118 4.55 9.17 -12.51
CA PHE A 118 3.89 9.15 -13.81
C PHE A 118 4.81 8.92 -15.00
N ASP A 119 6.10 9.31 -14.92
CA ASP A 119 7.03 9.17 -16.04
C ASP A 119 7.67 7.78 -16.16
N GLU A 120 7.75 7.02 -15.08
CA GLU A 120 8.26 5.64 -15.15
C GLU A 120 7.24 4.73 -15.86
N LYS A 121 7.46 4.50 -17.16
CA LYS A 121 6.67 3.55 -17.95
C LYS A 121 6.79 2.15 -17.34
N GLN A 122 5.64 1.52 -17.04
CA GLN A 122 5.50 0.11 -16.67
C GLN A 122 6.04 -0.34 -15.30
N ASN A 123 6.32 0.54 -14.37
CA ASN A 123 6.59 0.08 -13.02
C ASN A 123 5.28 -0.36 -12.33
N LYS A 124 5.15 -1.68 -12.08
CA LYS A 124 4.04 -2.31 -11.38
C LYS A 124 3.73 -1.62 -10.03
N HIS A 125 4.77 -1.10 -9.39
CA HIS A 125 4.69 -0.40 -8.13
C HIS A 125 3.85 0.89 -8.23
N TRP A 126 4.06 1.68 -9.31
CA TRP A 126 3.34 2.93 -9.53
C TRP A 126 1.98 2.75 -10.19
N TYR A 127 1.72 1.61 -10.80
CA TYR A 127 0.45 1.29 -11.44
C TYR A 127 -0.72 1.42 -10.47
N THR A 128 -0.62 0.81 -9.29
CA THR A 128 -1.67 0.84 -8.27
C THR A 128 -1.91 2.26 -7.73
N ILE A 129 -0.84 3.05 -7.55
CA ILE A 129 -0.95 4.45 -7.12
C ILE A 129 -1.64 5.31 -8.17
N LYS A 130 -1.30 5.13 -9.46
CA LYS A 130 -1.95 5.85 -10.54
C LYS A 130 -3.44 5.56 -10.63
N LEU A 131 -3.83 4.29 -10.53
CA LEU A 131 -5.24 3.89 -10.51
C LEU A 131 -5.97 4.54 -9.33
N GLN A 132 -5.42 4.45 -8.13
CA GLN A 132 -5.99 5.06 -6.93
C GLN A 132 -6.11 6.58 -7.07
N TYR A 133 -5.08 7.24 -7.60
CA TYR A 133 -5.08 8.67 -7.82
C TYR A 133 -6.18 9.12 -8.79
N TYR A 134 -6.34 8.42 -9.92
CA TYR A 134 -7.39 8.77 -10.88
C TYR A 134 -8.79 8.49 -10.33
N TYR A 135 -8.97 7.41 -9.58
CA TYR A 135 -10.24 7.09 -8.92
C TYR A 135 -10.63 8.19 -7.92
N ASN A 136 -9.72 8.58 -7.04
CA ASN A 136 -9.98 9.58 -6.00
C ASN A 136 -10.26 11.00 -6.54
N LEU A 137 -9.75 11.29 -7.74
CA LEU A 137 -10.02 12.57 -8.44
C LEU A 137 -11.23 12.49 -9.39
N ASN A 138 -12.00 11.40 -9.38
CA ASN A 138 -13.11 11.15 -10.30
C ASN A 138 -12.72 11.25 -11.79
N LYS A 139 -11.46 10.91 -12.12
CA LYS A 139 -10.94 10.89 -13.50
C LYS A 139 -11.22 9.53 -14.13
N LYS A 140 -12.51 9.29 -14.46
CA LYS A 140 -12.99 8.01 -15.00
C LYS A 140 -12.24 7.58 -16.26
N ASP A 141 -12.11 8.48 -17.23
CA ASP A 141 -11.51 8.14 -18.53
C ASP A 141 -10.02 7.76 -18.39
N GLU A 142 -9.27 8.48 -17.56
CA GLU A 142 -7.87 8.17 -17.29
C GLU A 142 -7.72 6.85 -16.53
N TYR A 143 -8.62 6.56 -15.59
CA TYR A 143 -8.65 5.29 -14.90
C TYR A 143 -8.90 4.13 -15.86
N LEU A 144 -9.97 4.20 -16.66
CA LEU A 144 -10.36 3.15 -17.60
C LEU A 144 -9.29 2.93 -18.67
N LYS A 145 -8.63 4.00 -19.14
CA LYS A 145 -7.52 3.91 -20.09
C LYS A 145 -6.27 3.26 -19.49
N LEU A 146 -6.03 3.46 -18.20
CA LEU A 146 -4.87 2.90 -17.51
C LEU A 146 -5.09 1.46 -17.06
N TYR A 147 -6.34 1.07 -16.74
CA TYR A 147 -6.64 -0.23 -16.18
C TYR A 147 -6.31 -1.36 -17.17
N ASP A 148 -5.46 -2.29 -16.75
CA ASP A 148 -5.04 -3.46 -17.51
C ASP A 148 -5.34 -4.73 -16.69
N PRO A 149 -6.31 -5.57 -17.11
CA PRO A 149 -6.66 -6.80 -16.42
C PRO A 149 -5.48 -7.77 -16.25
N GLN A 150 -4.50 -7.76 -17.15
CA GLN A 150 -3.33 -8.64 -17.05
C GLN A 150 -2.36 -8.16 -15.97
N LEU A 151 -2.19 -6.83 -15.82
CA LEU A 151 -1.41 -6.25 -14.75
C LEU A 151 -2.11 -6.40 -13.40
N ASP A 152 -3.42 -6.22 -13.37
CA ASP A 152 -4.23 -6.37 -12.16
C ASP A 152 -4.15 -7.81 -11.61
N ASN A 153 -4.25 -8.82 -12.46
CA ASN A 153 -4.06 -10.22 -12.07
C ASN A 153 -2.67 -10.49 -11.46
N LYS A 154 -1.62 -9.79 -11.92
CA LYS A 154 -0.27 -9.88 -11.34
C LYS A 154 -0.16 -9.17 -9.99
N VAL A 155 -0.91 -8.10 -9.79
CA VAL A 155 -0.98 -7.37 -8.52
C VAL A 155 -1.74 -8.16 -7.46
N LYS A 156 -2.68 -9.00 -7.87
CA LYS A 156 -3.53 -9.83 -6.99
C LYS A 156 -4.32 -8.99 -5.98
N ASN A 157 -4.69 -7.77 -6.33
CA ASN A 157 -5.52 -6.91 -5.49
C ASN A 157 -6.88 -6.69 -6.15
N PRO A 158 -7.95 -7.33 -5.66
CA PRO A 158 -9.27 -7.24 -6.28
C PRO A 158 -9.91 -5.86 -6.18
N LEU A 159 -9.40 -4.96 -5.34
CA LEU A 159 -9.96 -3.62 -5.16
C LEU A 159 -9.96 -2.81 -6.45
N PHE A 160 -8.90 -2.89 -7.25
CA PHE A 160 -8.83 -2.13 -8.52
C PHE A 160 -9.82 -2.66 -9.56
N LYS A 161 -10.05 -3.98 -9.61
CA LYS A 161 -11.11 -4.54 -10.45
C LYS A 161 -12.50 -4.12 -9.96
N ILE A 162 -12.74 -4.10 -8.65
CA ILE A 162 -14.00 -3.62 -8.08
C ILE A 162 -14.24 -2.14 -8.46
N MET A 163 -13.23 -1.28 -8.30
CA MET A 163 -13.29 0.12 -8.71
C MET A 163 -13.59 0.28 -10.22
N TYR A 164 -12.92 -0.54 -11.05
CA TYR A 164 -13.16 -0.56 -12.50
C TYR A 164 -14.61 -0.90 -12.84
N LEU A 165 -15.16 -1.94 -12.21
CA LEU A 165 -16.54 -2.36 -12.41
C LEU A 165 -17.54 -1.29 -11.94
N ILE A 166 -17.29 -0.66 -10.79
CA ILE A 166 -18.12 0.46 -10.28
C ILE A 166 -18.12 1.64 -11.26
N LEU A 167 -16.96 2.01 -11.80
CA LEU A 167 -16.85 3.10 -12.79
C LEU A 167 -17.58 2.79 -14.10
N ASN A 168 -17.72 1.51 -14.44
CA ASN A 168 -18.52 1.05 -15.60
C ASN A 168 -20.00 0.77 -15.26
N GLU A 169 -20.42 1.05 -14.01
CA GLU A 169 -21.78 0.80 -13.53
C GLU A 169 -22.17 -0.70 -13.51
N GLU A 170 -21.18 -1.60 -13.49
CA GLU A 170 -21.32 -3.05 -13.41
C GLU A 170 -21.42 -3.48 -11.93
N TYR A 171 -22.43 -2.97 -11.22
CA TYR A 171 -22.56 -3.08 -9.76
C TYR A 171 -22.78 -4.51 -9.27
N GLU A 172 -23.50 -5.37 -10.02
CA GLU A 172 -23.69 -6.77 -9.66
C GLU A 172 -22.37 -7.55 -9.64
N GLU A 173 -21.56 -7.38 -10.70
CA GLU A 173 -20.26 -8.06 -10.78
C GLU A 173 -19.28 -7.54 -9.73
N ALA A 174 -19.27 -6.23 -9.48
CA ALA A 174 -18.49 -5.61 -8.43
C ALA A 174 -18.88 -6.14 -7.04
N LEU A 175 -20.17 -6.27 -6.76
CA LEU A 175 -20.71 -6.80 -5.51
C LEU A 175 -20.26 -8.26 -5.31
N GLU A 176 -20.45 -9.11 -6.32
CA GLU A 176 -20.04 -10.51 -6.24
C GLU A 176 -18.52 -10.67 -6.05
N LEU A 177 -17.71 -9.87 -6.74
CA LEU A 177 -16.26 -9.87 -6.55
C LEU A 177 -15.87 -9.45 -5.14
N SER A 178 -16.54 -8.44 -4.57
CA SER A 178 -16.29 -7.97 -3.21
C SER A 178 -16.57 -9.03 -2.14
N LYS A 179 -17.54 -9.93 -2.39
CA LYS A 179 -17.91 -11.03 -1.51
C LYS A 179 -16.93 -12.20 -1.57
N LYS A 180 -16.35 -12.48 -2.75
CA LYS A 180 -15.44 -13.63 -2.97
C LYS A 180 -14.12 -13.51 -2.23
N VAL A 181 -13.69 -12.30 -1.92
CA VAL A 181 -12.43 -12.06 -1.22
C VAL A 181 -12.64 -12.16 0.28
N THR A 182 -12.53 -13.37 0.80
CA THR A 182 -12.56 -13.61 2.25
C THR A 182 -11.18 -13.36 2.84
N SER A 183 -10.96 -12.19 3.47
CA SER A 183 -9.83 -12.06 4.37
C SER A 183 -10.27 -12.54 5.75
N GLN A 184 -9.52 -13.46 6.35
CA GLN A 184 -9.74 -13.87 7.74
C GLN A 184 -9.45 -12.74 8.74
N GLN A 185 -8.81 -11.66 8.29
CA GLN A 185 -8.47 -10.50 9.11
C GLN A 185 -9.29 -9.30 8.65
N LYS A 186 -9.94 -8.64 9.59
CA LYS A 186 -10.63 -7.36 9.41
C LYS A 186 -9.59 -6.22 9.33
N ASP A 187 -8.75 -6.24 8.29
CA ASP A 187 -7.74 -5.23 7.99
C ASP A 187 -8.32 -4.05 7.18
N ILE A 188 -7.48 -3.08 6.85
CA ILE A 188 -7.90 -1.91 6.06
C ILE A 188 -8.41 -2.33 4.67
N GLY A 189 -7.82 -3.35 4.05
CA GLY A 189 -8.31 -3.88 2.78
C GLY A 189 -9.72 -4.45 2.89
N TYR A 190 -10.07 -5.04 4.02
CA TYR A 190 -11.43 -5.46 4.32
C TYR A 190 -12.38 -4.26 4.41
N VAL A 191 -12.02 -3.22 5.15
CA VAL A 191 -12.81 -1.99 5.29
C VAL A 191 -13.07 -1.34 3.92
N MET A 192 -12.05 -1.25 3.06
CA MET A 192 -12.22 -0.71 1.71
C MET A 192 -13.19 -1.56 0.88
N ARG A 193 -13.08 -2.90 0.93
CA ARG A 193 -14.03 -3.77 0.21
C ARG A 193 -15.45 -3.62 0.73
N LEU A 194 -15.61 -3.49 2.04
CA LEU A 194 -16.92 -3.27 2.65
C LEU A 194 -17.52 -1.93 2.20
N TYR A 195 -16.70 -0.88 2.10
CA TYR A 195 -17.12 0.41 1.57
C TYR A 195 -17.62 0.31 0.12
N TYR A 196 -16.85 -0.33 -0.77
CA TYR A 196 -17.30 -0.52 -2.16
C TYR A 196 -18.52 -1.44 -2.28
N ARG A 197 -18.67 -2.40 -1.38
CA ARG A 197 -19.88 -3.23 -1.29
C ARG A 197 -21.10 -2.37 -0.95
N ILE A 198 -20.98 -1.45 -0.01
CA ILE A 198 -22.04 -0.50 0.34
C ILE A 198 -22.43 0.32 -0.87
N ILE A 199 -21.48 0.86 -1.63
CA ILE A 199 -21.76 1.61 -2.87
C ILE A 199 -22.56 0.75 -3.86
N CYS A 200 -22.15 -0.49 -4.09
CA CYS A 200 -22.87 -1.39 -5.00
C CYS A 200 -24.30 -1.68 -4.52
N LEU A 201 -24.49 -1.96 -3.22
CA LEU A 201 -25.78 -2.27 -2.63
C LEU A 201 -26.75 -1.09 -2.67
N GLU A 202 -26.25 0.14 -2.53
CA GLU A 202 -27.05 1.36 -2.72
C GLU A 202 -27.57 1.47 -4.15
N HIS A 203 -26.70 1.30 -5.15
CA HIS A 203 -27.10 1.39 -6.55
C HIS A 203 -28.03 0.24 -6.99
N LEU A 204 -27.94 -0.91 -6.32
CA LEU A 204 -28.80 -2.08 -6.59
C LEU A 204 -30.08 -2.10 -5.72
N GLU A 205 -30.30 -1.09 -4.87
CA GLU A 205 -31.45 -0.94 -3.99
C GLU A 205 -31.69 -2.18 -3.08
N LYS A 206 -30.59 -2.85 -2.63
CA LYS A 206 -30.63 -4.04 -1.77
C LYS A 206 -30.58 -3.67 -0.30
N GLU A 207 -31.66 -3.08 0.22
CA GLU A 207 -31.73 -2.48 1.55
C GLU A 207 -31.31 -3.38 2.72
N ASN A 208 -31.69 -4.65 2.73
CA ASN A 208 -31.36 -5.57 3.83
C ASN A 208 -29.85 -5.83 3.91
N GLU A 209 -29.21 -6.19 2.79
CA GLU A 209 -27.77 -6.43 2.72
C GLU A 209 -27.00 -5.12 2.99
N LEU A 210 -27.52 -3.99 2.54
CA LEU A 210 -26.96 -2.66 2.75
C LEU A 210 -26.89 -2.34 4.26
N ASN A 211 -28.00 -2.54 4.98
CA ASN A 211 -28.06 -2.28 6.42
C ASN A 211 -27.09 -3.18 7.20
N ASP A 212 -26.94 -4.44 6.83
CA ASP A 212 -25.98 -5.35 7.44
C ASP A 212 -24.54 -4.84 7.24
N CYS A 213 -24.19 -4.43 6.01
CA CYS A 213 -22.86 -3.87 5.70
C CYS A 213 -22.59 -2.56 6.43
N ILE A 214 -23.58 -1.66 6.55
CA ILE A 214 -23.47 -0.41 7.30
C ILE A 214 -23.22 -0.70 8.78
N ASN A 215 -23.99 -1.62 9.38
CA ASN A 215 -23.84 -1.98 10.79
C ASN A 215 -22.44 -2.56 11.07
N GLU A 216 -21.90 -3.38 10.17
CA GLU A 216 -20.53 -3.86 10.28
C GLU A 216 -19.50 -2.73 10.11
N MET A 217 -19.69 -1.83 9.14
CA MET A 217 -18.75 -0.74 8.85
C MET A 217 -18.57 0.21 10.01
N VAL A 218 -19.64 0.52 10.75
CA VAL A 218 -19.62 1.48 11.86
C VAL A 218 -18.91 0.97 13.12
N GLU A 219 -18.60 -0.33 13.19
CA GLU A 219 -17.79 -0.90 14.27
C GLU A 219 -16.29 -0.59 14.13
N PHE A 220 -15.85 -0.15 12.95
CA PHE A 220 -14.45 0.17 12.69
C PHE A 220 -14.07 1.58 13.18
N ASN A 221 -12.75 1.84 13.18
CA ASN A 221 -12.16 3.08 13.67
C ASN A 221 -12.47 4.28 12.76
N ASP A 222 -12.98 5.38 13.34
CA ASP A 222 -13.35 6.62 12.67
C ASP A 222 -12.15 7.39 12.07
N GLN A 223 -10.92 7.05 12.41
CA GLN A 223 -9.73 7.57 11.74
C GLN A 223 -9.64 7.11 10.28
N ILE A 224 -10.37 6.07 9.89
CA ILE A 224 -10.50 5.62 8.51
C ILE A 224 -11.65 6.43 7.88
N HIS A 225 -11.34 7.26 6.89
CA HIS A 225 -12.34 8.19 6.34
C HIS A 225 -13.56 7.48 5.72
N TYR A 226 -13.38 6.30 5.13
CA TYR A 226 -14.49 5.47 4.62
C TYR A 226 -15.51 5.12 5.71
N VAL A 227 -15.01 4.81 6.92
CA VAL A 227 -15.86 4.53 8.08
C VAL A 227 -16.58 5.79 8.52
N LYS A 228 -15.86 6.92 8.60
CA LYS A 228 -16.45 8.20 8.98
C LYS A 228 -17.51 8.64 7.99
N GLU A 229 -17.27 8.52 6.69
CA GLU A 229 -18.22 8.87 5.63
C GLU A 229 -19.54 8.10 5.77
N ILE A 230 -19.48 6.78 6.01
CA ILE A 230 -20.66 5.94 6.21
C ILE A 230 -21.39 6.31 7.51
N LYS A 231 -20.65 6.57 8.61
CA LYS A 231 -21.27 7.05 9.86
C LYS A 231 -21.99 8.38 9.67
N ASP A 232 -21.36 9.34 9.00
CA ASP A 232 -21.95 10.67 8.76
C ASP A 232 -23.18 10.58 7.85
N LYS A 233 -23.21 9.62 6.91
CA LYS A 233 -24.32 9.42 5.96
C LYS A 233 -25.52 8.70 6.60
N TYR A 234 -25.29 7.68 7.42
CA TYR A 234 -26.36 6.76 7.87
C TYR A 234 -26.66 6.80 9.38
N LYS A 235 -25.77 7.31 10.21
CA LYS A 235 -26.01 7.50 11.65
C LYS A 235 -26.14 8.99 11.98
N LYS A 236 -27.28 9.54 11.60
CA LYS A 236 -27.72 10.85 12.11
C LYS A 236 -28.47 10.67 13.42
#